data_d72e40d6e60512555fc675686a145c34
#
_entry.id   d72e40d6e60512555fc675686a145c34
#
_cell.length_a   1.000
_cell.length_b   1.000
_cell.length_c   1.000
_cell.angle_alpha   90.00
_cell.angle_beta   90.00
_cell.angle_gamma   90.00
#
_symmetry.space_group_name_H-M   'P 1'
#
loop_
_entity.id
_entity.type
_entity.pdbx_description
1 polymer ?
#
loop_
_entity_poly.entity_id
_entity_poly.type
_entity_poly.pdbx_seq_one_letter_code
_entity_poly.pdbx_strand_id
1 'polypeptide(L)'
;MTYLIAFAIIFLLAVVVIQIGKLSELSARIRGEEAEERSVNNTQGMALVAFMVVFLIACVWSAWAYKDQMLGYGPLTSASAHGFELDHIFNVTLFFTGIVFIITHILLFWYSYKYRKVNNTDKAMFFAHDTKLEMIWTVVPAVVMTYLVANGLIAWNNIFPTLGPDSKHIEIEATGYQFAWDIRYPGADGKLGNKDFRLIDPANNSLGVDWKDEASVDDIILGGSDKIVLPKDSTIKVRITAKDVLHNFYLPHFRVKMDAVPGLPTSFIFTPVKTTKEFREQLSKFPEWQVPADPADPTGPKKWETFEYELACAELCGKGHYSMRRIVEVVEREEFDTWLASQKPFYVTNIRGKEYDPWAGKKLFPFEIKARANELKSDIANYLSDTTGTASRNIQLKHVFYATGSADLNSDLSKYELDHLVELMAKYPSLKVELAGHTDNVGDAASNQVLSNSRAGNVLSYLLSKGVNSGRLSAKGYGQDQPLESNDSAEGRQANRRTELRIISK
;
A
#
# COMPACT_ATOMS: atom_id res chain seq x y z
N MET A 1 -26.44 16.42 26.08
CA MET A 1 -27.16 15.54 27.02
C MET A 1 -26.21 14.56 27.73
N THR A 2 -25.37 13.84 27.02
CA THR A 2 -24.42 12.83 27.56
C THR A 2 -23.49 13.38 28.65
N TYR A 3 -22.88 14.56 28.45
CA TYR A 3 -21.97 15.19 29.43
C TYR A 3 -22.74 15.63 30.72
N LEU A 4 -23.98 16.03 30.58
CA LEU A 4 -24.81 16.45 31.71
C LEU A 4 -25.21 15.23 32.58
N ILE A 5 -25.49 14.10 31.93
CA ILE A 5 -25.75 12.82 32.60
C ILE A 5 -24.48 12.32 33.30
N ALA A 6 -23.33 12.35 32.61
CA ALA A 6 -22.04 11.97 33.21
C ALA A 6 -21.70 12.84 34.42
N PHE A 7 -21.88 14.16 34.35
CA PHE A 7 -21.67 15.07 35.46
C PHE A 7 -22.63 14.76 36.62
N ALA A 8 -23.91 14.51 36.33
CA ALA A 8 -24.90 14.16 37.36
C ALA A 8 -24.54 12.85 38.06
N ILE A 9 -24.09 11.84 37.35
CA ILE A 9 -23.61 10.55 37.90
C ILE A 9 -22.40 10.77 38.81
N ILE A 10 -21.39 11.53 38.38
CA ILE A 10 -20.19 11.83 39.16
C ILE A 10 -20.58 12.60 40.44
N PHE A 11 -21.46 13.60 40.30
CA PHE A 11 -21.97 14.36 41.46
C PHE A 11 -22.71 13.48 42.45
N LEU A 12 -23.61 12.62 41.99
CA LEU A 12 -24.33 11.67 42.85
C LEU A 12 -23.39 10.69 43.56
N LEU A 13 -22.38 10.17 42.85
CA LEU A 13 -21.36 9.32 43.45
C LEU A 13 -20.57 10.06 44.53
N ALA A 14 -20.20 11.31 44.31
CA ALA A 14 -19.54 12.13 45.32
C ALA A 14 -20.41 12.36 46.54
N VAL A 15 -21.73 12.63 46.36
CA VAL A 15 -22.68 12.78 47.45
C VAL A 15 -22.82 11.46 48.23
N VAL A 16 -22.90 10.32 47.55
CA VAL A 16 -22.98 8.99 48.19
C VAL A 16 -21.72 8.72 49.04
N VAL A 17 -20.53 9.01 48.53
CA VAL A 17 -19.26 8.84 49.26
C VAL A 17 -19.23 9.71 50.51
N ILE A 18 -19.65 10.99 50.42
CA ILE A 18 -19.75 11.90 51.57
C ILE A 18 -20.77 11.38 52.61
N GLN A 19 -21.90 10.87 52.17
CA GLN A 19 -22.92 10.32 53.10
C GLN A 19 -22.44 9.03 53.78
N ILE A 20 -21.73 8.16 53.09
CA ILE A 20 -21.10 6.97 53.68
C ILE A 20 -20.09 7.40 54.75
N GLY A 21 -19.25 8.41 54.48
CA GLY A 21 -18.31 8.94 55.46
C GLY A 21 -19.00 9.48 56.73
N LYS A 22 -20.08 10.26 56.58
CA LYS A 22 -20.90 10.77 57.72
C LYS A 22 -21.57 9.65 58.50
N LEU A 23 -22.08 8.63 57.79
CA LEU A 23 -22.72 7.48 58.44
C LEU A 23 -21.71 6.68 59.27
N SER A 24 -20.50 6.48 58.75
CA SER A 24 -19.39 5.83 59.44
C SER A 24 -18.98 6.60 60.71
N GLU A 25 -18.84 7.95 60.62
CA GLU A 25 -18.57 8.80 61.78
C GLU A 25 -19.67 8.70 62.87
N LEU A 26 -20.92 8.71 62.44
CA LEU A 26 -22.05 8.59 63.38
C LEU A 26 -22.09 7.20 64.02
N SER A 27 -21.84 6.15 63.26
CA SER A 27 -21.74 4.77 63.74
C SER A 27 -20.59 4.60 64.74
N ALA A 28 -19.42 5.22 64.46
CA ALA A 28 -18.27 5.21 65.37
C ALA A 28 -18.62 5.87 66.74
N ARG A 29 -19.38 6.94 66.71
CA ARG A 29 -19.87 7.61 67.97
C ARG A 29 -20.81 6.73 68.77
N ILE A 30 -21.64 5.90 68.16
CA ILE A 30 -22.63 5.06 68.78
C ILE A 30 -22.08 3.71 69.25
N ARG A 31 -21.26 3.06 68.40
CA ARG A 31 -20.78 1.70 68.65
C ARG A 31 -19.37 1.65 69.25
N GLY A 32 -18.66 2.77 69.27
CA GLY A 32 -17.25 2.87 69.63
C GLY A 32 -16.34 2.72 68.40
N GLU A 33 -15.25 3.46 68.43
CA GLU A 33 -14.33 3.54 67.28
C GLU A 33 -13.75 2.18 66.86
N GLU A 34 -13.40 1.32 67.82
CA GLU A 34 -12.82 0.00 67.51
C GLU A 34 -13.83 -0.95 66.82
N ALA A 35 -15.08 -0.93 67.24
CA ALA A 35 -16.13 -1.77 66.67
C ALA A 35 -16.45 -1.32 65.24
N GLU A 36 -16.46 -0.02 64.99
CA GLU A 36 -16.69 0.54 63.67
C GLU A 36 -15.50 0.26 62.73
N GLU A 37 -14.25 0.50 63.16
CA GLU A 37 -13.06 0.20 62.38
C GLU A 37 -13.01 -1.28 61.96
N ARG A 38 -13.33 -2.19 62.88
CA ARG A 38 -13.43 -3.64 62.62
C ARG A 38 -14.50 -3.94 61.58
N SER A 39 -15.68 -3.33 61.68
CA SER A 39 -16.80 -3.51 60.77
C SER A 39 -16.43 -3.03 59.35
N VAL A 40 -15.85 -1.84 59.27
CA VAL A 40 -15.42 -1.22 58.01
C VAL A 40 -14.33 -2.08 57.34
N ASN A 41 -13.28 -2.49 58.06
CA ASN A 41 -12.20 -3.33 57.54
C ASN A 41 -12.70 -4.69 57.04
N ASN A 42 -13.64 -5.32 57.77
CA ASN A 42 -14.26 -6.56 57.34
C ASN A 42 -15.08 -6.40 56.09
N THR A 43 -15.93 -5.35 56.04
CA THR A 43 -16.78 -5.07 54.87
C THR A 43 -15.93 -4.75 53.62
N GLN A 44 -14.92 -3.89 53.76
CA GLN A 44 -14.03 -3.55 52.67
C GLN A 44 -13.21 -4.77 52.19
N GLY A 45 -12.65 -5.56 53.11
CA GLY A 45 -11.95 -6.77 52.78
C GLY A 45 -12.81 -7.78 52.00
N MET A 46 -14.06 -8.00 52.44
CA MET A 46 -15.02 -8.87 51.74
C MET A 46 -15.40 -8.29 50.37
N ALA A 47 -15.63 -6.97 50.31
CA ALA A 47 -15.97 -6.30 49.06
C ALA A 47 -14.85 -6.42 48.03
N LEU A 48 -13.57 -6.30 48.44
CA LEU A 48 -12.40 -6.50 47.56
C LEU A 48 -12.32 -7.94 47.04
N VAL A 49 -12.58 -8.95 47.86
CA VAL A 49 -12.62 -10.34 47.41
C VAL A 49 -13.79 -10.58 46.45
N ALA A 50 -14.97 -10.04 46.75
CA ALA A 50 -16.12 -10.11 45.84
C ALA A 50 -15.84 -9.43 44.51
N PHE A 51 -15.22 -8.23 44.54
CA PHE A 51 -14.77 -7.53 43.33
C PHE A 51 -13.80 -8.38 42.52
N MET A 52 -12.80 -8.99 43.15
CA MET A 52 -11.84 -9.88 42.48
C MET A 52 -12.56 -11.00 41.70
N VAL A 53 -13.50 -11.69 42.35
CA VAL A 53 -14.22 -12.79 41.71
C VAL A 53 -15.02 -12.30 40.51
N VAL A 54 -15.80 -11.23 40.71
CA VAL A 54 -16.61 -10.64 39.61
C VAL A 54 -15.71 -10.13 38.47
N PHE A 55 -14.61 -9.46 38.80
CA PHE A 55 -13.66 -8.91 37.83
C PHE A 55 -12.99 -10.02 37.00
N LEU A 56 -12.49 -11.06 37.64
CA LEU A 56 -11.86 -12.20 36.95
C LEU A 56 -12.86 -12.92 36.02
N ILE A 57 -14.09 -13.13 36.49
CA ILE A 57 -15.16 -13.71 35.66
C ILE A 57 -15.46 -12.79 34.47
N ALA A 58 -15.57 -11.48 34.69
CA ALA A 58 -15.81 -10.52 33.63
C ALA A 58 -14.68 -10.49 32.60
N CYS A 59 -13.39 -10.59 33.02
CA CYS A 59 -12.24 -10.69 32.13
C CYS A 59 -12.29 -11.95 31.26
N VAL A 60 -12.57 -13.11 31.85
CA VAL A 60 -12.69 -14.37 31.11
C VAL A 60 -13.86 -14.32 30.14
N TRP A 61 -15.01 -13.84 30.61
CA TRP A 61 -16.19 -13.67 29.75
C TRP A 61 -15.93 -12.72 28.59
N SER A 62 -15.31 -11.56 28.85
CA SER A 62 -14.97 -10.58 27.81
C SER A 62 -14.00 -11.17 26.77
N ALA A 63 -12.95 -11.86 27.23
CA ALA A 63 -12.01 -12.51 26.33
C ALA A 63 -12.70 -13.57 25.45
N TRP A 64 -13.61 -14.35 26.02
CA TRP A 64 -14.38 -15.35 25.28
C TRP A 64 -15.38 -14.70 24.30
N ALA A 65 -16.11 -13.66 24.72
CA ALA A 65 -17.16 -13.02 23.93
C ALA A 65 -16.60 -12.25 22.70
N TYR A 66 -15.41 -11.67 22.85
CA TYR A 66 -14.79 -10.84 21.80
C TYR A 66 -13.65 -11.52 21.04
N LYS A 67 -13.36 -12.81 21.30
CA LYS A 67 -12.24 -13.51 20.64
C LYS A 67 -12.28 -13.44 19.13
N ASP A 68 -13.46 -13.54 18.51
CA ASP A 68 -13.63 -13.58 17.05
C ASP A 68 -13.49 -12.20 16.38
N GLN A 69 -13.32 -11.14 17.17
CA GLN A 69 -12.99 -9.79 16.71
C GLN A 69 -11.50 -9.44 16.86
N MET A 70 -10.70 -10.34 17.45
CA MET A 70 -9.26 -10.15 17.64
C MET A 70 -8.48 -10.78 16.51
N LEU A 71 -7.43 -10.07 16.05
CA LEU A 71 -6.48 -10.65 15.11
C LEU A 71 -5.84 -11.92 15.68
N GLY A 72 -5.73 -12.95 14.86
CA GLY A 72 -5.21 -14.26 15.25
C GLY A 72 -6.26 -15.26 15.75
N TYR A 73 -7.51 -14.83 15.93
CA TYR A 73 -8.60 -15.67 16.42
C TYR A 73 -9.79 -15.68 15.46
N GLY A 74 -10.60 -16.72 15.58
CA GLY A 74 -11.84 -16.87 14.81
C GLY A 74 -11.62 -16.69 13.30
N PRO A 75 -12.37 -15.77 12.66
CA PRO A 75 -12.24 -15.50 11.24
C PRO A 75 -10.97 -14.73 10.86
N LEU A 76 -10.31 -14.06 11.82
CA LEU A 76 -9.20 -13.14 11.57
C LEU A 76 -7.81 -13.80 11.73
N THR A 77 -7.68 -15.06 11.29
CA THR A 77 -6.38 -15.76 11.22
C THR A 77 -5.46 -15.07 10.20
N SER A 78 -4.15 -15.27 10.36
CA SER A 78 -3.17 -14.64 9.46
C SER A 78 -3.41 -15.00 7.99
N ALA A 79 -3.16 -14.01 7.11
CA ALA A 79 -3.15 -14.15 5.66
C ALA A 79 -1.72 -14.26 5.09
N SER A 80 -0.69 -14.32 5.93
CA SER A 80 0.72 -14.54 5.54
C SER A 80 1.30 -15.80 6.16
N ALA A 81 2.31 -16.36 5.51
CA ALA A 81 2.98 -17.59 5.98
C ALA A 81 3.59 -17.43 7.38
N HIS A 82 4.35 -16.34 7.62
CA HIS A 82 4.99 -16.07 8.91
C HIS A 82 4.03 -15.65 10.02
N GLY A 83 2.87 -15.12 9.66
CA GLY A 83 1.93 -14.56 10.62
C GLY A 83 1.33 -15.60 11.57
N PHE A 84 1.25 -16.86 11.18
CA PHE A 84 0.87 -17.96 12.07
C PHE A 84 1.88 -18.17 13.20
N GLU A 85 3.17 -18.01 12.93
CA GLU A 85 4.22 -18.08 13.93
C GLU A 85 4.12 -16.93 14.94
N LEU A 86 3.85 -15.70 14.46
CA LEU A 86 3.62 -14.55 15.32
C LEU A 86 2.37 -14.71 16.20
N ASP A 87 1.26 -15.19 15.64
CA ASP A 87 0.03 -15.49 16.38
C ASP A 87 0.29 -16.56 17.46
N HIS A 88 1.13 -17.58 17.15
CA HIS A 88 1.53 -18.60 18.13
C HIS A 88 2.33 -18.00 19.29
N ILE A 89 3.36 -17.19 19.01
CA ILE A 89 4.19 -16.55 20.04
C ILE A 89 3.34 -15.63 20.91
N PHE A 90 2.43 -14.89 20.30
CA PHE A 90 1.48 -14.04 21.02
C PHE A 90 0.61 -14.86 21.99
N ASN A 91 0.05 -15.99 21.54
CA ASN A 91 -0.75 -16.88 22.37
C ASN A 91 0.04 -17.49 23.54
N VAL A 92 1.29 -17.92 23.30
CA VAL A 92 2.18 -18.43 24.34
C VAL A 92 2.48 -17.34 25.38
N THR A 93 2.70 -16.10 24.93
CA THR A 93 2.91 -14.95 25.81
C THR A 93 1.67 -14.67 26.65
N LEU A 94 0.49 -14.66 26.02
CA LEU A 94 -0.79 -14.49 26.73
C LEU A 94 -1.04 -15.58 27.77
N PHE A 95 -0.66 -16.82 27.49
CA PHE A 95 -0.80 -17.91 28.43
C PHE A 95 0.02 -17.65 29.71
N PHE A 96 1.31 -17.34 29.60
CA PHE A 96 2.15 -17.08 30.75
C PHE A 96 1.74 -15.78 31.49
N THR A 97 1.46 -14.71 30.78
CA THR A 97 1.03 -13.46 31.39
C THR A 97 -0.35 -13.60 32.03
N GLY A 98 -1.25 -14.39 31.44
CA GLY A 98 -2.55 -14.72 32.02
C GLY A 98 -2.46 -15.47 33.34
N ILE A 99 -1.56 -16.46 33.45
CA ILE A 99 -1.29 -17.16 34.71
C ILE A 99 -0.82 -16.17 35.78
N VAL A 100 0.16 -15.33 35.46
CA VAL A 100 0.69 -14.32 36.39
C VAL A 100 -0.40 -13.34 36.78
N PHE A 101 -1.21 -12.85 35.81
CA PHE A 101 -2.34 -11.97 36.07
C PHE A 101 -3.33 -12.55 37.06
N ILE A 102 -3.75 -13.81 36.88
CA ILE A 102 -4.71 -14.46 37.78
C ILE A 102 -4.11 -14.65 39.17
N ILE A 103 -2.88 -15.19 39.27
CA ILE A 103 -2.21 -15.44 40.54
C ILE A 103 -2.03 -14.15 41.35
N THR A 104 -1.52 -13.10 40.68
CA THR A 104 -1.27 -11.80 41.34
C THR A 104 -2.56 -11.15 41.84
N HIS A 105 -3.64 -11.21 41.06
CA HIS A 105 -4.95 -10.69 41.51
C HIS A 105 -5.50 -11.48 42.67
N ILE A 106 -5.43 -12.81 42.65
CA ILE A 106 -5.87 -13.64 43.80
C ILE A 106 -5.05 -13.28 45.04
N LEU A 107 -3.73 -13.21 44.94
CA LEU A 107 -2.87 -12.89 46.09
C LEU A 107 -3.15 -11.47 46.61
N LEU A 108 -3.27 -10.48 45.74
CA LEU A 108 -3.51 -9.08 46.07
C LEU A 108 -4.80 -8.92 46.93
N PHE A 109 -5.91 -9.41 46.42
CA PHE A 109 -7.19 -9.23 47.05
C PHE A 109 -7.41 -10.18 48.25
N TRP A 110 -6.87 -11.41 48.14
CA TRP A 110 -6.91 -12.35 49.29
C TRP A 110 -6.07 -11.83 50.45
N TYR A 111 -4.89 -11.28 50.23
CA TYR A 111 -4.08 -10.73 51.30
C TYR A 111 -4.66 -9.44 51.88
N SER A 112 -5.31 -8.62 51.08
CA SER A 112 -6.08 -7.46 51.61
C SER A 112 -7.17 -7.88 52.59
N TYR A 113 -7.82 -9.04 52.37
CA TYR A 113 -8.77 -9.62 53.27
C TYR A 113 -8.11 -10.32 54.46
N LYS A 114 -7.15 -11.20 54.20
CA LYS A 114 -6.51 -12.05 55.23
C LYS A 114 -5.75 -11.23 56.24
N TYR A 115 -5.06 -10.21 55.88
CA TYR A 115 -4.19 -9.40 56.74
C TYR A 115 -4.79 -8.03 57.07
N ARG A 116 -6.11 -7.89 56.96
CA ARG A 116 -6.81 -6.67 57.41
C ARG A 116 -6.72 -6.53 58.97
N LYS A 117 -6.68 -5.31 59.48
CA LYS A 117 -6.70 -5.05 60.90
C LYS A 117 -8.10 -5.42 61.45
N VAL A 118 -8.12 -6.37 62.41
CA VAL A 118 -9.37 -6.81 63.08
C VAL A 118 -9.45 -6.31 64.50
N ASN A 119 -8.32 -6.23 65.24
CA ASN A 119 -8.24 -5.74 66.58
C ASN A 119 -7.14 -4.68 66.71
N ASN A 120 -7.25 -3.80 67.70
CA ASN A 120 -6.24 -2.75 67.96
C ASN A 120 -4.86 -3.32 68.39
N THR A 121 -4.83 -4.55 68.85
CA THR A 121 -3.59 -5.27 69.18
C THR A 121 -2.90 -5.90 68.00
N ASP A 122 -3.59 -5.97 66.86
CA ASP A 122 -3.01 -6.58 65.66
C ASP A 122 -1.85 -5.73 65.14
N LYS A 123 -0.68 -6.33 64.98
CA LYS A 123 0.54 -5.69 64.48
C LYS A 123 1.01 -6.43 63.26
N ALA A 124 1.46 -5.69 62.24
CA ALA A 124 2.16 -6.26 61.10
C ALA A 124 3.51 -6.84 61.55
N MET A 125 3.78 -8.06 61.12
CA MET A 125 5.09 -8.66 61.32
C MET A 125 6.10 -8.02 60.37
N PHE A 126 7.25 -7.61 60.91
CA PHE A 126 8.35 -7.13 60.09
C PHE A 126 8.99 -8.31 59.36
N PHE A 127 9.04 -8.22 58.06
CA PHE A 127 9.52 -9.29 57.20
C PHE A 127 10.48 -8.65 56.14
N ALA A 128 11.77 -8.68 56.46
CA ALA A 128 12.79 -7.95 55.68
C ALA A 128 13.12 -8.66 54.38
N HIS A 129 13.28 -9.99 54.39
CA HIS A 129 13.58 -10.81 53.22
C HIS A 129 13.24 -12.27 53.49
N ASP A 130 12.97 -13.00 52.41
CA ASP A 130 12.78 -14.45 52.42
C ASP A 130 13.46 -15.04 51.20
N THR A 131 14.59 -15.72 51.40
CA THR A 131 15.39 -16.28 50.32
C THR A 131 14.61 -17.27 49.43
N LYS A 132 13.62 -18.01 50.00
CA LYS A 132 12.83 -18.97 49.23
C LYS A 132 11.87 -18.25 48.27
N LEU A 133 11.16 -17.23 48.76
CA LEU A 133 10.28 -16.40 47.94
C LEU A 133 11.09 -15.66 46.89
N GLU A 134 12.21 -15.05 47.24
CA GLU A 134 13.10 -14.34 46.33
C GLU A 134 13.59 -15.25 45.21
N MET A 135 14.01 -16.48 45.51
CA MET A 135 14.40 -17.48 44.51
C MET A 135 13.24 -17.84 43.59
N ILE A 136 12.03 -18.06 44.12
CA ILE A 136 10.88 -18.45 43.30
C ILE A 136 10.51 -17.33 42.31
N TRP A 137 10.33 -16.07 42.77
CA TRP A 137 9.91 -15.02 41.90
C TRP A 137 11.01 -14.47 40.97
N THR A 138 12.27 -14.90 41.17
CA THR A 138 13.39 -14.62 40.26
C THR A 138 13.56 -15.71 39.24
N VAL A 139 13.70 -16.97 39.69
CA VAL A 139 14.04 -18.10 38.82
C VAL A 139 12.87 -18.47 37.90
N VAL A 140 11.63 -18.51 38.41
CA VAL A 140 10.48 -18.90 37.57
C VAL A 140 10.26 -17.91 36.40
N PRO A 141 10.18 -16.58 36.64
CA PRO A 141 10.10 -15.63 35.53
C PRO A 141 11.33 -15.65 34.60
N ALA A 142 12.54 -15.86 35.13
CA ALA A 142 13.75 -15.94 34.32
C ALA A 142 13.69 -17.11 33.32
N VAL A 143 13.22 -18.28 33.74
CA VAL A 143 13.03 -19.45 32.86
C VAL A 143 11.98 -19.15 31.79
N VAL A 144 10.84 -18.61 32.19
CA VAL A 144 9.78 -18.22 31.23
C VAL A 144 10.28 -17.20 30.22
N MET A 145 10.97 -16.15 30.70
CA MET A 145 11.52 -15.12 29.82
C MET A 145 12.57 -15.68 28.85
N THR A 146 13.44 -16.58 29.32
CA THR A 146 14.42 -17.25 28.45
C THR A 146 13.73 -18.06 27.35
N TYR A 147 12.66 -18.76 27.67
CA TYR A 147 11.88 -19.53 26.70
C TYR A 147 11.20 -18.57 25.66
N LEU A 148 10.56 -17.49 26.13
CA LEU A 148 9.90 -16.52 25.23
C LEU A 148 10.90 -15.80 24.31
N VAL A 149 12.05 -15.39 24.85
CA VAL A 149 13.11 -14.73 24.06
C VAL A 149 13.69 -15.69 23.03
N ALA A 150 13.96 -16.96 23.40
CA ALA A 150 14.46 -17.95 22.46
C ALA A 150 13.49 -18.15 21.28
N ASN A 151 12.19 -18.32 21.56
CA ASN A 151 11.19 -18.44 20.50
C ASN A 151 11.09 -17.16 19.64
N GLY A 152 11.17 -15.98 20.27
CA GLY A 152 11.17 -14.71 19.55
C GLY A 152 12.37 -14.56 18.61
N LEU A 153 13.58 -14.99 19.01
CA LEU A 153 14.77 -14.97 18.17
C LEU A 153 14.68 -15.96 16.99
N ILE A 154 14.10 -17.12 17.21
CA ILE A 154 13.84 -18.09 16.12
C ILE A 154 12.89 -17.47 15.09
N ALA A 155 11.77 -16.92 15.54
CA ALA A 155 10.81 -16.25 14.67
C ALA A 155 11.43 -15.06 13.92
N TRP A 156 12.24 -14.26 14.60
CA TRP A 156 12.97 -13.16 13.98
C TRP A 156 13.83 -13.63 12.80
N ASN A 157 14.62 -14.69 12.99
CA ASN A 157 15.47 -15.23 11.93
C ASN A 157 14.65 -15.81 10.76
N ASN A 158 13.46 -16.35 11.02
CA ASN A 158 12.56 -16.87 9.99
C ASN A 158 11.90 -15.75 9.18
N ILE A 159 11.57 -14.64 9.82
CA ILE A 159 10.85 -13.50 9.20
C ILE A 159 11.80 -12.57 8.45
N PHE A 160 13.06 -12.44 8.92
CA PHE A 160 14.07 -11.59 8.30
C PHE A 160 15.25 -12.40 7.72
N PRO A 161 14.99 -13.34 6.80
CA PRO A 161 16.07 -14.09 6.17
C PRO A 161 16.89 -13.16 5.27
N THR A 162 18.18 -13.43 5.18
CA THR A 162 19.01 -12.79 4.15
C THR A 162 18.66 -13.41 2.80
N LEU A 163 18.04 -12.62 1.92
CA LEU A 163 17.78 -13.07 0.56
C LEU A 163 19.09 -13.14 -0.23
N GLY A 164 19.39 -14.31 -0.75
CA GLY A 164 20.53 -14.49 -1.65
C GLY A 164 20.30 -13.81 -3.01
N PRO A 165 21.36 -13.55 -3.82
CA PRO A 165 21.23 -12.89 -5.10
C PRO A 165 20.33 -13.63 -6.10
N ASP A 166 20.20 -14.96 -5.96
CA ASP A 166 19.38 -15.82 -6.82
C ASP A 166 17.98 -16.09 -6.26
N SER A 167 17.60 -15.48 -5.13
CA SER A 167 16.28 -15.69 -4.53
C SER A 167 15.20 -15.03 -5.35
N LYS A 168 14.23 -15.81 -5.80
CA LYS A 168 13.06 -15.30 -6.53
C LYS A 168 12.14 -14.58 -5.56
N HIS A 169 12.04 -13.27 -5.70
CA HIS A 169 11.11 -12.44 -4.95
C HIS A 169 10.65 -11.25 -5.81
N ILE A 170 9.57 -10.64 -5.41
CA ILE A 170 9.10 -9.37 -5.99
C ILE A 170 9.50 -8.28 -5.00
N GLU A 171 10.31 -7.32 -5.45
CA GLU A 171 10.66 -6.16 -4.64
C GLU A 171 9.72 -5.01 -4.99
N ILE A 172 9.00 -4.46 -3.99
CA ILE A 172 8.19 -3.26 -4.14
C ILE A 172 8.72 -2.19 -3.19
N GLU A 173 8.42 -0.93 -3.45
CA GLU A 173 8.80 0.16 -2.57
C GLU A 173 7.56 0.91 -2.08
N ALA A 174 7.53 1.18 -0.77
CA ALA A 174 6.52 2.00 -0.12
C ALA A 174 7.18 3.23 0.51
N THR A 175 6.75 4.41 0.14
CA THR A 175 7.24 5.68 0.69
C THR A 175 6.10 6.42 1.38
N GLY A 176 6.19 6.54 2.72
CA GLY A 176 5.22 7.26 3.55
C GLY A 176 5.45 8.77 3.52
N TYR A 177 4.37 9.55 3.59
CA TYR A 177 4.40 11.00 3.76
C TYR A 177 3.06 11.49 4.32
N GLN A 178 3.02 12.69 4.84
CA GLN A 178 1.80 13.29 5.40
C GLN A 178 0.83 13.75 4.28
N PHE A 179 -0.29 13.05 3.95
CA PHE A 179 -0.82 11.89 4.70
C PHE A 179 -1.19 10.78 3.71
N ALA A 180 -0.21 10.15 3.06
CA ALA A 180 -0.45 9.09 2.07
C ALA A 180 0.76 8.15 1.93
N TRP A 181 0.64 7.18 1.02
CA TRP A 181 1.69 6.25 0.63
C TRP A 181 1.88 6.28 -0.88
N ASP A 182 3.10 6.50 -1.36
CA ASP A 182 3.48 6.20 -2.73
C ASP A 182 3.98 4.77 -2.81
N ILE A 183 3.45 4.00 -3.76
CA ILE A 183 3.85 2.61 -3.97
C ILE A 183 4.46 2.48 -5.35
N ARG A 184 5.68 1.94 -5.41
CA ARG A 184 6.42 1.72 -6.65
C ARG A 184 6.67 0.23 -6.86
N TYR A 185 6.35 -0.25 -8.04
CA TYR A 185 6.64 -1.60 -8.52
C TYR A 185 7.76 -1.56 -9.55
N PRO A 186 8.58 -2.62 -9.62
CA PRO A 186 9.48 -2.80 -10.75
C PRO A 186 8.67 -3.02 -12.01
N GLY A 187 9.18 -2.54 -13.12
CA GLY A 187 8.57 -2.75 -14.42
C GLY A 187 8.87 -4.12 -15.02
N ALA A 188 9.03 -4.14 -16.33
CA ALA A 188 9.27 -5.37 -17.10
C ALA A 188 10.62 -6.02 -16.82
N ASP A 189 11.61 -5.27 -16.36
CA ASP A 189 12.94 -5.78 -16.00
C ASP A 189 13.00 -6.42 -14.61
N GLY A 190 11.95 -6.24 -13.80
CA GLY A 190 11.83 -6.79 -12.44
C GLY A 190 12.73 -6.11 -11.41
N LYS A 191 13.27 -4.91 -11.72
CA LYS A 191 14.16 -4.16 -10.83
C LYS A 191 13.63 -2.76 -10.58
N LEU A 192 13.76 -2.28 -9.35
CA LEU A 192 13.49 -0.89 -9.03
C LEU A 192 14.72 -0.04 -9.33
N GLY A 193 14.52 1.04 -10.09
CA GLY A 193 15.58 2.01 -10.37
C GLY A 193 16.03 2.81 -9.14
N ASN A 194 17.17 3.46 -9.25
CA ASN A 194 17.79 4.22 -8.18
C ASN A 194 17.02 5.50 -7.83
N LYS A 195 17.18 5.95 -6.59
CA LYS A 195 16.64 7.21 -6.07
C LYS A 195 17.75 8.04 -5.46
N ASP A 196 17.63 9.36 -5.61
CA ASP A 196 18.51 10.33 -4.93
C ASP A 196 17.63 11.46 -4.37
N PHE A 197 17.76 11.74 -3.07
CA PHE A 197 17.00 12.81 -2.41
C PHE A 197 17.23 14.19 -3.05
N ARG A 198 18.39 14.40 -3.70
CA ARG A 198 18.73 15.64 -4.42
C ARG A 198 17.92 15.84 -5.70
N LEU A 199 17.29 14.76 -6.20
CA LEU A 199 16.42 14.77 -7.38
C LEU A 199 14.95 14.96 -7.02
N ILE A 200 14.63 15.15 -5.74
CA ILE A 200 13.24 15.38 -5.32
C ILE A 200 12.77 16.73 -5.83
N ASP A 201 11.76 16.67 -6.70
CA ASP A 201 10.98 17.80 -7.16
C ASP A 201 9.49 17.48 -6.87
N PRO A 202 8.84 18.24 -5.96
CA PRO A 202 7.45 17.96 -5.60
C PRO A 202 6.46 17.96 -6.77
N ALA A 203 6.75 18.69 -7.84
CA ALA A 203 5.88 18.79 -9.00
C ALA A 203 6.05 17.64 -10.00
N ASN A 204 7.29 17.21 -10.26
CA ASN A 204 7.60 16.32 -11.37
C ASN A 204 8.27 15.00 -10.93
N ASN A 205 8.89 14.98 -9.74
CA ASN A 205 9.66 13.82 -9.26
C ASN A 205 9.63 13.72 -7.73
N SER A 206 8.45 13.55 -7.17
CA SER A 206 8.24 13.56 -5.71
C SER A 206 8.99 12.47 -4.95
N LEU A 207 9.42 11.41 -5.64
CA LEU A 207 10.19 10.30 -5.07
C LEU A 207 11.71 10.44 -5.26
N GLY A 208 12.18 11.40 -6.04
CA GLY A 208 13.60 11.56 -6.37
C GLY A 208 14.16 10.40 -7.18
N VAL A 209 13.38 9.83 -8.10
CA VAL A 209 13.82 8.75 -8.98
C VAL A 209 14.86 9.27 -9.96
N ASP A 210 15.96 8.54 -10.15
CA ASP A 210 16.96 8.89 -11.16
C ASP A 210 16.53 8.36 -12.53
N TRP A 211 15.93 9.24 -13.33
CA TRP A 211 15.48 8.90 -14.68
C TRP A 211 16.63 8.66 -15.68
N LYS A 212 17.89 8.86 -15.28
CA LYS A 212 19.08 8.46 -16.07
C LYS A 212 19.44 7.00 -15.84
N ASP A 213 18.95 6.40 -14.79
CA ASP A 213 19.06 4.97 -14.55
C ASP A 213 18.03 4.23 -15.42
N GLU A 214 18.53 3.32 -16.27
CA GLU A 214 17.68 2.56 -17.19
C GLU A 214 16.67 1.66 -16.48
N ALA A 215 16.99 1.19 -15.27
CA ALA A 215 16.06 0.42 -14.45
C ALA A 215 14.88 1.25 -13.94
N SER A 216 14.98 2.60 -13.94
CA SER A 216 13.88 3.46 -13.49
C SER A 216 12.79 3.67 -14.53
N VAL A 217 13.11 3.50 -15.82
CA VAL A 217 12.23 3.96 -16.91
C VAL A 217 10.99 3.10 -17.10
N ASP A 218 11.00 1.87 -16.63
CA ASP A 218 9.83 0.98 -16.64
C ASP A 218 9.14 0.84 -15.28
N ASP A 219 9.62 1.55 -14.25
CA ASP A 219 9.00 1.60 -12.93
C ASP A 219 7.55 2.11 -12.99
N ILE A 220 6.68 1.43 -12.25
CA ILE A 220 5.28 1.77 -12.12
C ILE A 220 5.07 2.45 -10.77
N ILE A 221 4.54 3.67 -10.75
CA ILE A 221 4.18 4.40 -9.55
C ILE A 221 2.66 4.50 -9.49
N LEU A 222 2.07 3.89 -8.47
CA LEU A 222 0.62 3.88 -8.31
C LEU A 222 0.11 5.23 -7.84
N GLY A 223 -0.99 5.70 -8.43
CA GLY A 223 -1.75 6.84 -7.94
C GLY A 223 -2.32 6.61 -6.53
N GLY A 224 -2.65 7.70 -5.83
CA GLY A 224 -3.08 7.63 -4.42
C GLY A 224 -4.35 6.80 -4.17
N SER A 225 -5.23 6.66 -5.17
CA SER A 225 -6.46 5.88 -5.10
C SER A 225 -6.33 4.44 -5.59
N ASP A 226 -5.22 4.08 -6.25
CA ASP A 226 -5.05 2.77 -6.85
C ASP A 226 -4.83 1.71 -5.77
N LYS A 227 -5.34 0.50 -6.00
CA LYS A 227 -5.12 -0.63 -5.11
C LYS A 227 -3.68 -1.14 -5.21
N ILE A 228 -3.13 -1.58 -4.09
CA ILE A 228 -1.88 -2.33 -4.03
C ILE A 228 -2.21 -3.78 -4.35
N VAL A 229 -1.75 -4.29 -5.49
CA VAL A 229 -2.03 -5.67 -5.91
C VAL A 229 -0.83 -6.55 -5.60
N LEU A 230 -1.05 -7.66 -4.90
CA LEU A 230 -0.01 -8.59 -4.49
C LEU A 230 -0.35 -10.01 -4.94
N PRO A 231 0.63 -10.78 -5.43
CA PRO A 231 0.38 -12.18 -5.80
C PRO A 231 0.41 -13.09 -4.58
N LYS A 232 -0.52 -14.03 -4.51
CA LYS A 232 -0.53 -15.14 -3.56
C LYS A 232 0.69 -16.05 -3.76
N ASP A 233 1.16 -16.67 -2.68
CA ASP A 233 2.24 -17.66 -2.63
C ASP A 233 3.57 -17.19 -3.25
N SER A 234 3.76 -15.87 -3.32
CA SER A 234 4.99 -15.25 -3.81
C SER A 234 5.69 -14.49 -2.68
N THR A 235 7.00 -14.63 -2.59
CA THR A 235 7.80 -13.86 -1.64
C THR A 235 7.86 -12.40 -2.08
N ILE A 236 7.43 -11.51 -1.21
CA ILE A 236 7.42 -10.07 -1.44
C ILE A 236 8.40 -9.43 -0.47
N LYS A 237 9.32 -8.64 -0.99
CA LYS A 237 10.18 -7.75 -0.22
C LYS A 237 9.70 -6.33 -0.42
N VAL A 238 9.26 -5.70 0.66
CA VAL A 238 8.88 -4.28 0.64
C VAL A 238 10.06 -3.47 1.14
N ARG A 239 10.57 -2.55 0.32
CA ARG A 239 11.48 -1.48 0.74
C ARG A 239 10.64 -0.33 1.27
N ILE A 240 10.92 0.13 2.50
CA ILE A 240 10.06 1.06 3.21
C ILE A 240 10.87 2.30 3.57
N THR A 241 10.37 3.48 3.21
CA THR A 241 10.99 4.78 3.51
C THR A 241 9.93 5.82 3.86
N ALA A 242 10.35 6.99 4.32
CA ALA A 242 9.49 8.15 4.51
C ALA A 242 10.13 9.42 3.94
N LYS A 243 9.29 10.39 3.53
CA LYS A 243 9.73 11.69 3.00
C LYS A 243 9.92 12.75 4.09
N ASP A 244 9.14 12.70 5.16
CA ASP A 244 8.96 13.78 6.13
C ASP A 244 9.17 13.35 7.59
N VAL A 245 8.18 12.70 8.20
CA VAL A 245 8.22 12.24 9.59
C VAL A 245 8.21 10.71 9.66
N LEU A 246 8.30 10.16 10.86
CA LEU A 246 8.12 8.73 11.07
C LEU A 246 6.69 8.30 10.70
N HIS A 247 6.59 7.24 9.93
CA HIS A 247 5.37 6.49 9.66
C HIS A 247 5.63 5.02 9.98
N ASN A 248 4.60 4.18 9.93
CA ASN A 248 4.77 2.75 10.07
C ASN A 248 3.93 2.03 9.02
N PHE A 249 4.60 1.23 8.20
CA PHE A 249 3.97 0.39 7.17
C PHE A 249 3.33 -0.81 7.86
N TYR A 250 2.00 -0.81 7.95
CA TYR A 250 1.25 -1.80 8.72
C TYR A 250 0.20 -2.50 7.87
N LEU A 251 0.38 -3.81 7.71
CA LEU A 251 -0.58 -4.72 7.09
C LEU A 251 -1.11 -5.68 8.16
N PRO A 252 -2.20 -5.34 8.89
CA PRO A 252 -2.64 -6.08 10.06
C PRO A 252 -2.93 -7.56 9.81
N HIS A 253 -3.61 -7.87 8.72
CA HIS A 253 -3.99 -9.25 8.37
C HIS A 253 -2.81 -10.13 7.96
N PHE A 254 -1.68 -9.51 7.56
CA PHE A 254 -0.45 -10.21 7.23
C PHE A 254 0.56 -10.23 8.38
N ARG A 255 0.27 -9.60 9.52
CA ARG A 255 1.21 -9.43 10.65
C ARG A 255 2.51 -8.73 10.25
N VAL A 256 2.44 -7.86 9.25
CA VAL A 256 3.55 -7.02 8.80
C VAL A 256 3.47 -5.68 9.50
N LYS A 257 4.54 -5.27 10.15
CA LYS A 257 4.67 -3.97 10.79
C LYS A 257 6.13 -3.53 10.76
N MET A 258 6.44 -2.41 10.10
CA MET A 258 7.80 -1.90 9.97
C MET A 258 7.80 -0.37 9.86
N ASP A 259 8.71 0.26 10.60
CA ASP A 259 8.84 1.71 10.58
C ASP A 259 9.35 2.21 9.24
N ALA A 260 8.72 3.28 8.75
CA ALA A 260 9.14 4.07 7.61
C ALA A 260 9.89 5.30 8.15
N VAL A 261 11.22 5.24 8.07
CA VAL A 261 12.11 6.24 8.69
C VAL A 261 12.66 7.17 7.60
N PRO A 262 12.56 8.51 7.77
CA PRO A 262 13.21 9.43 6.86
C PRO A 262 14.74 9.23 6.82
N GLY A 263 15.28 9.07 5.60
CA GLY A 263 16.72 8.90 5.39
C GLY A 263 17.30 7.52 5.77
N LEU A 264 16.51 6.62 6.34
CA LEU A 264 16.93 5.23 6.68
C LEU A 264 15.97 4.21 6.06
N PRO A 265 16.26 3.63 4.90
CA PRO A 265 15.42 2.61 4.32
C PRO A 265 15.36 1.35 5.21
N THR A 266 14.16 0.90 5.51
CA THR A 266 13.89 -0.38 6.15
C THR A 266 13.30 -1.37 5.15
N SER A 267 13.13 -2.63 5.53
CA SER A 267 12.48 -3.61 4.68
C SER A 267 11.77 -4.68 5.47
N PHE A 268 10.74 -5.28 4.87
CA PHE A 268 10.04 -6.44 5.39
C PHE A 268 9.82 -7.47 4.29
N ILE A 269 9.94 -8.76 4.63
CA ILE A 269 9.75 -9.87 3.71
C ILE A 269 8.58 -10.71 4.19
N PHE A 270 7.61 -10.95 3.31
CA PHE A 270 6.45 -11.79 3.63
C PHE A 270 5.89 -12.48 2.40
N THR A 271 5.10 -13.52 2.63
CA THR A 271 4.42 -14.27 1.57
C THR A 271 2.92 -14.29 1.89
N PRO A 272 2.06 -13.61 1.12
CA PRO A 272 0.61 -13.76 1.21
C PRO A 272 0.20 -15.20 0.89
N VAL A 273 -0.67 -15.81 1.71
CA VAL A 273 -1.12 -17.20 1.50
C VAL A 273 -2.62 -17.32 1.23
N LYS A 274 -3.34 -16.21 1.22
CA LYS A 274 -4.77 -16.16 0.93
C LYS A 274 -5.08 -14.97 0.03
N THR A 275 -5.80 -15.22 -1.07
CA THR A 275 -6.36 -14.15 -1.89
C THR A 275 -7.42 -13.37 -1.10
N THR A 276 -7.71 -12.15 -1.54
CA THR A 276 -8.82 -11.35 -0.97
C THR A 276 -10.15 -12.11 -1.07
N LYS A 277 -10.37 -12.83 -2.16
CA LYS A 277 -11.56 -13.66 -2.37
C LYS A 277 -11.64 -14.82 -1.38
N GLU A 278 -10.57 -15.59 -1.21
CA GLU A 278 -10.51 -16.70 -0.24
C GLU A 278 -10.73 -16.21 1.20
N PHE A 279 -10.21 -15.04 1.53
CA PHE A 279 -10.39 -14.47 2.87
C PHE A 279 -11.85 -14.02 3.08
N ARG A 280 -12.49 -13.42 2.09
CA ARG A 280 -13.93 -13.12 2.10
C ARG A 280 -14.77 -14.39 2.28
N GLU A 281 -14.45 -15.47 1.58
CA GLU A 281 -15.11 -16.78 1.74
C GLU A 281 -14.91 -17.36 3.14
N GLN A 282 -13.74 -17.15 3.77
CA GLN A 282 -13.50 -17.49 5.16
C GLN A 282 -14.41 -16.71 6.11
N LEU A 283 -14.46 -15.37 5.95
CA LEU A 283 -15.30 -14.48 6.76
C LEU A 283 -16.79 -14.80 6.64
N SER A 284 -17.26 -15.20 5.45
CA SER A 284 -18.67 -15.53 5.21
C SER A 284 -19.22 -16.66 6.08
N LYS A 285 -18.36 -17.49 6.67
CA LYS A 285 -18.74 -18.61 7.54
C LYS A 285 -19.08 -18.17 8.98
N PHE A 286 -18.85 -16.90 9.33
CA PHE A 286 -19.02 -16.39 10.67
C PHE A 286 -20.22 -15.44 10.75
N PRO A 287 -21.12 -15.63 11.74
CA PRO A 287 -22.36 -14.85 11.86
C PRO A 287 -22.14 -13.34 11.93
N GLU A 288 -21.09 -12.89 12.63
CA GLU A 288 -20.75 -11.48 12.81
C GLU A 288 -20.33 -10.77 11.52
N TRP A 289 -19.99 -11.53 10.49
CA TRP A 289 -19.65 -11.04 9.13
C TRP A 289 -20.83 -11.13 8.16
N GLN A 290 -21.93 -11.80 8.54
CA GLN A 290 -23.14 -11.93 7.73
C GLN A 290 -24.10 -10.74 7.87
N VAL A 291 -23.77 -9.77 8.70
CA VAL A 291 -24.57 -8.54 8.88
C VAL A 291 -24.25 -7.52 7.77
N PRO A 292 -25.17 -6.59 7.46
CA PRO A 292 -24.91 -5.53 6.50
C PRO A 292 -23.65 -4.71 6.84
N ALA A 293 -22.90 -4.31 5.83
CA ALA A 293 -21.70 -3.49 6.00
C ALA A 293 -22.06 -2.09 6.53
N ASP A 294 -23.14 -1.52 6.01
CA ASP A 294 -23.75 -0.28 6.52
C ASP A 294 -24.98 -0.61 7.36
N PRO A 295 -24.98 -0.31 8.68
CA PRO A 295 -26.16 -0.48 9.51
C PRO A 295 -27.39 0.33 9.07
N ALA A 296 -27.19 1.40 8.28
CA ALA A 296 -28.28 2.22 7.74
C ALA A 296 -28.93 1.60 6.51
N ASP A 297 -28.28 0.64 5.84
CA ASP A 297 -28.82 -0.12 4.70
C ASP A 297 -28.89 -1.63 5.01
N PRO A 298 -29.98 -2.11 5.62
CA PRO A 298 -30.14 -3.52 5.97
C PRO A 298 -30.17 -4.49 4.76
N THR A 299 -30.40 -3.97 3.55
CA THR A 299 -30.48 -4.75 2.30
C THR A 299 -29.18 -4.69 1.49
N GLY A 300 -28.23 -3.87 1.92
CA GLY A 300 -26.95 -3.67 1.27
C GLY A 300 -25.99 -4.87 1.41
N PRO A 301 -24.79 -4.76 0.84
CA PRO A 301 -23.82 -5.83 0.88
C PRO A 301 -23.41 -6.15 2.32
N LYS A 302 -23.09 -7.41 2.56
CA LYS A 302 -22.65 -7.88 3.89
C LYS A 302 -21.19 -7.49 4.15
N LYS A 303 -20.80 -7.45 5.41
CA LYS A 303 -19.42 -7.09 5.82
C LYS A 303 -18.36 -7.96 5.14
N TRP A 304 -18.59 -9.28 4.97
CA TRP A 304 -17.63 -10.15 4.31
C TRP A 304 -17.48 -9.84 2.81
N GLU A 305 -18.52 -9.36 2.13
CA GLU A 305 -18.50 -9.02 0.71
C GLU A 305 -17.67 -7.78 0.43
N THR A 306 -17.72 -6.83 1.37
CA THR A 306 -17.00 -5.53 1.26
C THR A 306 -15.63 -5.55 1.92
N PHE A 307 -15.21 -6.68 2.50
CA PHE A 307 -13.91 -6.77 3.12
C PHE A 307 -12.78 -6.53 2.11
N GLU A 308 -11.82 -5.71 2.48
CA GLU A 308 -10.56 -5.50 1.76
C GLU A 308 -9.41 -5.61 2.76
N TYR A 309 -8.27 -6.15 2.31
CA TYR A 309 -7.04 -5.96 3.06
C TYR A 309 -6.61 -4.50 2.99
N GLU A 310 -5.91 -4.05 3.99
CA GLU A 310 -5.51 -2.65 4.11
C GLU A 310 -4.04 -2.50 4.49
N LEU A 311 -3.40 -1.50 3.87
CA LEU A 311 -2.22 -0.85 4.39
C LEU A 311 -2.68 0.35 5.23
N ALA A 312 -2.20 0.47 6.44
CA ALA A 312 -2.43 1.61 7.33
C ALA A 312 -1.10 2.16 7.85
N CYS A 313 -1.13 3.37 8.39
CA CYS A 313 -0.03 3.91 9.18
C CYS A 313 -0.28 3.55 10.66
N ALA A 314 0.72 2.97 11.33
CA ALA A 314 0.65 2.60 12.76
C ALA A 314 1.60 3.42 13.65
N GLU A 315 2.13 4.55 13.15
CA GLU A 315 2.92 5.52 13.91
C GLU A 315 2.28 6.90 13.79
N LEU A 316 2.06 7.59 14.92
CA LEU A 316 1.39 8.89 14.95
C LEU A 316 2.21 9.94 14.19
N CYS A 317 1.74 10.30 13.00
CA CYS A 317 2.45 11.18 12.07
C CYS A 317 1.78 12.56 11.86
N GLY A 318 0.72 12.89 12.60
CA GLY A 318 0.03 14.18 12.51
C GLY A 318 -1.49 14.08 12.36
N LYS A 319 -2.15 15.18 12.00
CA LYS A 319 -3.62 15.30 11.97
C LYS A 319 -4.32 14.30 11.04
N GLY A 320 -3.70 13.94 9.92
CA GLY A 320 -4.22 13.01 8.92
C GLY A 320 -3.77 11.56 9.12
N HIS A 321 -3.12 11.23 10.23
CA HIS A 321 -2.61 9.89 10.51
C HIS A 321 -3.64 8.78 10.25
N TYR A 322 -4.87 8.95 10.72
CA TYR A 322 -5.96 7.98 10.55
C TYR A 322 -6.41 7.76 9.10
N SER A 323 -6.12 8.70 8.21
CA SER A 323 -6.52 8.65 6.79
C SER A 323 -5.48 8.02 5.89
N MET A 324 -4.29 7.69 6.41
CA MET A 324 -3.21 7.04 5.64
C MET A 324 -3.50 5.56 5.41
N ARG A 325 -4.56 5.29 4.64
CA ARG A 325 -5.01 3.92 4.30
C ARG A 325 -4.95 3.70 2.80
N ARG A 326 -4.53 2.49 2.39
CA ARG A 326 -4.63 2.02 1.01
C ARG A 326 -5.22 0.61 0.99
N ILE A 327 -6.03 0.34 0.00
CA ILE A 327 -6.57 -1.00 -0.22
C ILE A 327 -5.46 -1.88 -0.77
N VAL A 328 -5.37 -3.10 -0.23
CA VAL A 328 -4.48 -4.16 -0.70
C VAL A 328 -5.35 -5.30 -1.23
N GLU A 329 -5.09 -5.72 -2.44
CA GLU A 329 -5.77 -6.84 -3.08
C GLU A 329 -4.77 -7.95 -3.34
N VAL A 330 -5.04 -9.14 -2.81
CA VAL A 330 -4.23 -10.33 -3.10
C VAL A 330 -4.96 -11.16 -4.13
N VAL A 331 -4.27 -11.47 -5.22
CA VAL A 331 -4.81 -12.21 -6.36
C VAL A 331 -3.94 -13.42 -6.68
N GLU A 332 -4.39 -14.30 -7.56
CA GLU A 332 -3.55 -15.38 -8.08
C GLU A 332 -2.38 -14.83 -8.92
N ARG A 333 -1.30 -15.58 -9.02
CA ARG A 333 -0.07 -15.15 -9.70
C ARG A 333 -0.31 -14.70 -11.16
N GLU A 334 -1.10 -15.44 -11.91
CA GLU A 334 -1.39 -15.13 -13.32
C GLU A 334 -2.18 -13.83 -13.47
N GLU A 335 -3.10 -13.57 -12.54
CA GLU A 335 -3.88 -12.33 -12.50
C GLU A 335 -2.98 -11.14 -12.17
N PHE A 336 -2.07 -11.30 -11.21
CA PHE A 336 -1.06 -10.29 -10.89
C PHE A 336 -0.17 -9.95 -12.09
N ASP A 337 0.35 -10.97 -12.78
CA ASP A 337 1.22 -10.76 -13.94
C ASP A 337 0.48 -10.04 -15.08
N THR A 338 -0.81 -10.36 -15.26
CA THR A 338 -1.69 -9.67 -16.22
C THR A 338 -1.94 -8.22 -15.81
N TRP A 339 -2.25 -7.99 -14.54
CA TRP A 339 -2.43 -6.63 -14.00
C TRP A 339 -1.17 -5.81 -14.14
N LEU A 340 0.01 -6.35 -13.75
CA LEU A 340 1.28 -5.64 -13.83
C LEU A 340 1.62 -5.26 -15.28
N ALA A 341 1.40 -6.17 -16.23
CA ALA A 341 1.61 -5.93 -17.64
C ALA A 341 0.66 -4.88 -18.26
N SER A 342 -0.49 -4.65 -17.63
CA SER A 342 -1.46 -3.61 -18.04
C SER A 342 -1.08 -2.21 -17.54
N GLN A 343 -0.20 -2.12 -16.55
CA GLN A 343 0.22 -0.83 -15.98
C GLN A 343 1.16 -0.09 -16.93
N LYS A 344 1.05 1.24 -16.91
CA LYS A 344 1.94 2.09 -17.71
C LYS A 344 3.08 2.60 -16.83
N PRO A 345 4.33 2.49 -17.28
CA PRO A 345 5.46 3.07 -16.58
C PRO A 345 5.29 4.57 -16.36
N PHE A 346 5.67 5.03 -15.15
CA PHE A 346 5.57 6.44 -14.80
C PHE A 346 6.39 7.34 -15.72
N TYR A 347 7.56 6.88 -16.14
CA TYR A 347 8.42 7.59 -17.08
C TYR A 347 7.67 7.90 -18.40
N VAL A 348 6.98 6.92 -18.96
CA VAL A 348 6.26 7.08 -20.24
C VAL A 348 5.12 8.09 -20.12
N THR A 349 4.42 8.09 -19.01
CA THR A 349 3.24 8.95 -18.82
C THR A 349 3.57 10.37 -18.37
N ASN A 350 4.69 10.55 -17.64
CA ASN A 350 4.97 11.82 -16.95
C ASN A 350 6.30 12.48 -17.35
N ILE A 351 7.27 11.72 -17.85
CA ILE A 351 8.64 12.22 -18.14
C ILE A 351 8.92 12.25 -19.62
N ARG A 352 8.54 11.18 -20.35
CA ARG A 352 8.87 11.00 -21.77
C ARG A 352 8.39 12.18 -22.62
N GLY A 353 9.34 12.76 -23.39
CA GLY A 353 9.07 13.89 -24.28
C GLY A 353 8.93 15.26 -23.58
N LYS A 354 9.14 15.34 -22.26
CA LYS A 354 9.23 16.60 -21.55
C LYS A 354 10.63 17.21 -21.67
N GLU A 355 10.77 18.49 -21.30
CA GLU A 355 12.06 19.21 -21.35
C GLU A 355 13.17 18.52 -20.53
N TYR A 356 12.77 17.90 -19.42
CA TYR A 356 13.68 17.20 -18.50
C TYR A 356 13.85 15.71 -18.79
N ASP A 357 13.35 15.20 -19.94
CA ASP A 357 13.56 13.82 -20.38
C ASP A 357 15.02 13.57 -20.78
N PRO A 358 15.81 12.79 -19.99
CA PRO A 358 17.22 12.56 -20.30
C PRO A 358 17.45 11.72 -21.56
N TRP A 359 16.45 10.99 -22.03
CA TRP A 359 16.52 10.06 -23.16
C TRP A 359 15.81 10.58 -24.42
N ALA A 360 15.29 11.81 -24.39
CA ALA A 360 14.62 12.40 -25.55
C ALA A 360 15.53 12.40 -26.78
N GLY A 361 15.07 11.80 -27.86
CA GLY A 361 15.84 11.69 -29.12
C GLY A 361 17.12 10.88 -29.05
N LYS A 362 17.43 10.20 -27.95
CA LYS A 362 18.66 9.41 -27.76
C LYS A 362 18.40 7.90 -27.72
N LYS A 363 17.36 7.45 -27.04
CA LYS A 363 17.08 6.03 -26.82
C LYS A 363 15.60 5.75 -26.73
N LEU A 364 15.16 4.64 -27.33
CA LEU A 364 13.87 3.99 -27.09
C LEU A 364 14.12 2.68 -26.35
N PHE A 365 13.25 2.37 -25.39
CA PHE A 365 13.37 1.16 -24.57
C PHE A 365 12.53 0.01 -25.16
N PRO A 366 12.91 -1.25 -24.95
CA PRO A 366 12.21 -2.40 -25.54
C PRO A 366 10.71 -2.45 -25.25
N PHE A 367 10.30 -2.06 -24.03
CA PHE A 367 8.88 -2.02 -23.67
C PHE A 367 8.10 -0.93 -24.41
N GLU A 368 8.72 0.26 -24.67
CA GLU A 368 8.12 1.33 -25.49
C GLU A 368 7.94 0.88 -26.93
N ILE A 369 8.99 0.26 -27.51
CA ILE A 369 8.95 -0.27 -28.87
C ILE A 369 7.83 -1.31 -29.00
N LYS A 370 7.75 -2.26 -28.08
CA LYS A 370 6.69 -3.30 -28.06
C LYS A 370 5.29 -2.71 -27.88
N ALA A 371 5.13 -1.77 -26.95
CA ALA A 371 3.84 -1.12 -26.72
C ALA A 371 3.39 -0.35 -27.96
N ARG A 372 4.30 0.39 -28.59
CA ARG A 372 4.00 1.15 -29.82
C ARG A 372 3.68 0.25 -31.00
N ALA A 373 4.40 -0.85 -31.19
CA ALA A 373 4.11 -1.84 -32.22
C ALA A 373 2.67 -2.42 -32.07
N ASN A 374 2.28 -2.75 -30.85
CA ASN A 374 0.92 -3.25 -30.57
C ASN A 374 -0.16 -2.18 -30.81
N GLU A 375 0.10 -0.92 -30.40
CA GLU A 375 -0.81 0.21 -30.64
C GLU A 375 -1.01 0.43 -32.15
N LEU A 376 0.07 0.57 -32.92
CA LEU A 376 -0.01 0.77 -34.37
C LEU A 376 -0.77 -0.36 -35.08
N LYS A 377 -0.50 -1.61 -34.67
CA LYS A 377 -1.23 -2.78 -35.18
C LYS A 377 -2.72 -2.72 -34.85
N SER A 378 -3.06 -2.31 -33.63
CA SER A 378 -4.47 -2.18 -33.21
C SER A 378 -5.16 -1.04 -33.96
N ASP A 379 -4.52 0.11 -34.11
CA ASP A 379 -5.10 1.26 -34.80
C ASP A 379 -5.43 0.93 -36.28
N ILE A 380 -4.49 0.27 -36.98
CA ILE A 380 -4.71 -0.18 -38.36
C ILE A 380 -5.81 -1.24 -38.42
N ALA A 381 -5.79 -2.22 -37.53
CA ALA A 381 -6.79 -3.30 -37.50
C ALA A 381 -8.20 -2.76 -37.22
N ASN A 382 -8.34 -1.84 -36.28
CA ASN A 382 -9.59 -1.18 -35.91
C ASN A 382 -10.16 -0.41 -37.11
N TYR A 383 -9.30 0.36 -37.80
CA TYR A 383 -9.73 1.07 -38.99
C TYR A 383 -10.20 0.11 -40.12
N LEU A 384 -9.45 -0.98 -40.35
CA LEU A 384 -9.77 -1.95 -41.40
C LEU A 384 -11.08 -2.70 -41.11
N SER A 385 -11.38 -2.99 -39.86
CA SER A 385 -12.60 -3.68 -39.41
C SER A 385 -13.81 -2.74 -39.23
N ASP A 386 -13.58 -1.42 -39.19
CA ASP A 386 -14.66 -0.45 -38.99
C ASP A 386 -15.59 -0.38 -40.21
N THR A 387 -16.85 -0.75 -39.97
CA THR A 387 -17.96 -0.65 -40.93
C THR A 387 -18.83 0.59 -40.69
N THR A 388 -18.62 1.30 -39.57
CA THR A 388 -19.42 2.44 -39.16
C THR A 388 -18.83 3.79 -39.59
N GLY A 389 -17.55 3.79 -39.99
CA GLY A 389 -16.82 5.01 -40.38
C GLY A 389 -16.42 5.90 -39.23
N THR A 390 -16.42 5.36 -37.99
CA THR A 390 -16.04 6.09 -36.78
C THR A 390 -14.54 6.04 -36.46
N ALA A 391 -13.82 5.03 -36.95
CA ALA A 391 -12.40 4.89 -36.71
C ALA A 391 -11.60 5.94 -37.50
N SER A 392 -10.60 6.56 -36.84
CA SER A 392 -9.74 7.54 -37.47
C SER A 392 -8.87 6.93 -38.57
N ARG A 393 -8.92 7.50 -39.76
CA ARG A 393 -7.98 7.16 -40.83
C ARG A 393 -6.59 7.76 -40.66
N ASN A 394 -6.42 8.71 -39.74
CA ASN A 394 -5.16 9.37 -39.45
C ASN A 394 -4.55 8.74 -38.20
N ILE A 395 -3.39 8.16 -38.33
CA ILE A 395 -2.64 7.50 -37.25
C ILE A 395 -1.30 8.21 -37.10
N GLN A 396 -1.05 8.82 -35.95
CA GLN A 396 0.21 9.49 -35.68
C GLN A 396 1.35 8.44 -35.58
N LEU A 397 2.47 8.68 -36.28
CA LEU A 397 3.73 7.92 -36.13
C LEU A 397 4.54 8.53 -34.98
N LYS A 398 4.41 8.00 -33.77
CA LYS A 398 4.93 8.60 -32.53
C LYS A 398 6.45 8.48 -32.38
N HIS A 399 7.05 7.44 -32.97
CA HIS A 399 8.48 7.18 -32.89
C HIS A 399 9.20 7.47 -34.21
N VAL A 400 8.74 8.46 -34.97
CA VAL A 400 9.44 9.01 -36.12
C VAL A 400 10.12 10.32 -35.72
N PHE A 401 11.46 10.30 -35.69
CA PHE A 401 12.27 11.41 -35.18
C PHE A 401 13.11 12.02 -36.29
N TYR A 402 13.30 13.32 -36.23
CA TYR A 402 14.14 14.09 -37.15
C TYR A 402 15.21 14.87 -36.37
N ALA A 403 16.33 15.19 -37.02
CA ALA A 403 17.29 16.12 -36.47
C ALA A 403 16.65 17.51 -36.30
N THR A 404 17.07 18.29 -35.30
CA THR A 404 16.50 19.59 -34.99
C THR A 404 16.61 20.52 -36.18
N GLY A 405 15.49 21.12 -36.63
CA GLY A 405 15.46 22.02 -37.77
C GLY A 405 15.70 21.37 -39.14
N SER A 406 15.81 20.03 -39.21
CA SER A 406 16.08 19.29 -40.42
C SER A 406 14.94 18.36 -40.83
N ALA A 407 14.99 17.89 -42.07
CA ALA A 407 14.20 16.77 -42.56
C ALA A 407 14.91 15.43 -42.41
N ASP A 408 16.17 15.43 -41.96
CA ASP A 408 16.97 14.22 -41.82
C ASP A 408 16.39 13.29 -40.79
N LEU A 409 16.00 12.10 -41.24
CA LEU A 409 15.37 11.09 -40.39
C LEU A 409 16.43 10.48 -39.45
N ASN A 410 16.18 10.50 -38.15
CA ASN A 410 16.97 9.72 -37.21
C ASN A 410 16.61 8.24 -37.40
N SER A 411 17.30 7.57 -38.31
CA SER A 411 17.03 6.18 -38.71
C SER A 411 17.22 5.19 -37.54
N ASP A 412 18.15 5.47 -36.62
CA ASP A 412 18.45 4.56 -35.50
C ASP A 412 17.28 4.41 -34.50
N LEU A 413 16.52 5.48 -34.32
CA LEU A 413 15.32 5.47 -33.47
C LEU A 413 14.05 5.18 -34.26
N SER A 414 13.91 5.78 -35.45
CA SER A 414 12.68 5.69 -36.25
C SER A 414 12.47 4.31 -36.88
N LYS A 415 13.56 3.56 -37.09
CA LYS A 415 13.49 2.21 -37.69
C LYS A 415 12.52 1.28 -37.03
N TYR A 416 12.39 1.33 -35.71
CA TYR A 416 11.51 0.40 -34.97
C TYR A 416 10.03 0.56 -35.35
N GLU A 417 9.54 1.78 -35.46
CA GLU A 417 8.15 2.02 -35.89
C GLU A 417 7.97 1.82 -37.39
N LEU A 418 8.95 2.26 -38.19
CA LEU A 418 8.88 2.16 -39.65
C LEU A 418 9.04 0.72 -40.15
N ASP A 419 9.93 -0.09 -39.57
CA ASP A 419 10.04 -1.52 -39.90
C ASP A 419 8.76 -2.26 -39.52
N HIS A 420 8.16 -1.95 -38.38
CA HIS A 420 6.87 -2.53 -38.01
C HIS A 420 5.73 -2.10 -38.96
N LEU A 421 5.75 -0.86 -39.45
CA LEU A 421 4.81 -0.42 -40.49
C LEU A 421 5.02 -1.21 -41.80
N VAL A 422 6.26 -1.51 -42.18
CA VAL A 422 6.56 -2.38 -43.34
C VAL A 422 5.95 -3.76 -43.17
N GLU A 423 6.08 -4.37 -42.00
CA GLU A 423 5.45 -5.67 -41.65
C GLU A 423 3.92 -5.62 -41.75
N LEU A 424 3.31 -4.55 -41.23
CA LEU A 424 1.86 -4.37 -41.31
C LEU A 424 1.38 -4.15 -42.74
N MET A 425 2.14 -3.39 -43.56
CA MET A 425 1.83 -3.23 -44.98
C MET A 425 2.01 -4.53 -45.78
N ALA A 426 2.91 -5.40 -45.38
CA ALA A 426 3.05 -6.74 -45.97
C ALA A 426 1.86 -7.63 -45.59
N LYS A 427 1.40 -7.54 -44.34
CA LYS A 427 0.23 -8.27 -43.83
C LYS A 427 -1.08 -7.84 -44.49
N TYR A 428 -1.20 -6.55 -44.84
CA TYR A 428 -2.41 -5.96 -45.47
C TYR A 428 -2.05 -5.45 -46.91
N PRO A 429 -2.05 -6.30 -47.93
CA PRO A 429 -1.56 -5.95 -49.27
C PRO A 429 -2.38 -4.89 -50.00
N SER A 430 -3.68 -4.74 -49.66
CA SER A 430 -4.58 -3.74 -50.25
C SER A 430 -4.41 -2.33 -49.66
N LEU A 431 -3.78 -2.23 -48.47
CA LEU A 431 -3.63 -0.98 -47.73
C LEU A 431 -2.81 0.03 -48.53
N LYS A 432 -3.38 1.20 -48.83
CA LYS A 432 -2.71 2.35 -49.41
C LYS A 432 -2.69 3.50 -48.41
N VAL A 433 -1.56 4.17 -48.28
CA VAL A 433 -1.35 5.20 -47.25
C VAL A 433 -0.66 6.44 -47.84
N GLU A 434 -1.01 7.58 -47.24
CA GLU A 434 -0.30 8.84 -47.40
C GLU A 434 0.50 9.10 -46.10
N LEU A 435 1.75 9.46 -46.26
CA LEU A 435 2.61 9.97 -45.20
C LEU A 435 2.46 11.48 -45.13
N ALA A 436 1.86 11.99 -44.06
CA ALA A 436 1.51 13.40 -43.87
C ALA A 436 2.50 14.05 -42.91
N GLY A 437 3.26 15.03 -43.37
CA GLY A 437 4.20 15.79 -42.54
C GLY A 437 3.58 17.08 -42.02
N HIS A 438 3.80 17.44 -40.73
CA HIS A 438 3.34 18.65 -40.11
C HIS A 438 4.46 19.37 -39.35
N THR A 439 4.31 20.69 -39.19
CA THR A 439 5.20 21.55 -38.39
C THR A 439 4.38 22.31 -37.35
N ASP A 440 5.04 22.94 -36.40
CA ASP A 440 4.48 24.03 -35.62
C ASP A 440 4.47 25.33 -36.43
N ASN A 441 4.05 26.44 -35.82
CA ASN A 441 3.99 27.73 -36.46
C ASN A 441 5.25 28.59 -36.27
N VAL A 442 6.35 28.01 -35.80
CA VAL A 442 7.62 28.74 -35.65
C VAL A 442 8.31 28.84 -37.01
N GLY A 443 8.64 30.07 -37.43
CA GLY A 443 9.27 30.34 -38.72
C GLY A 443 8.29 30.75 -39.84
N ASP A 444 8.80 30.77 -41.06
CA ASP A 444 8.01 31.16 -42.25
C ASP A 444 7.17 29.97 -42.77
N ALA A 445 5.90 30.28 -43.12
CA ALA A 445 4.94 29.27 -43.59
C ALA A 445 5.41 28.52 -44.85
N ALA A 446 6.07 29.20 -45.82
CA ALA A 446 6.58 28.55 -47.02
C ALA A 446 7.73 27.61 -46.66
N SER A 447 8.63 27.99 -45.77
CA SER A 447 9.70 27.14 -45.23
C SER A 447 9.16 25.93 -44.47
N ASN A 448 8.12 26.12 -43.66
CA ASN A 448 7.43 25.04 -42.97
C ASN A 448 6.75 24.04 -43.93
N GLN A 449 6.19 24.55 -45.03
CA GLN A 449 5.63 23.73 -46.10
C GLN A 449 6.71 22.86 -46.78
N VAL A 450 7.86 23.44 -47.10
CA VAL A 450 9.00 22.71 -47.70
C VAL A 450 9.54 21.67 -46.71
N LEU A 451 9.73 22.06 -45.45
CA LEU A 451 10.24 21.16 -44.41
C LEU A 451 9.33 19.94 -44.19
N SER A 452 8.02 20.17 -44.13
CA SER A 452 7.05 19.08 -43.94
C SER A 452 6.97 18.14 -45.13
N ASN A 453 7.04 18.67 -46.35
CA ASN A 453 7.16 17.85 -47.58
C ASN A 453 8.42 16.97 -47.57
N SER A 454 9.56 17.55 -47.19
CA SER A 454 10.83 16.82 -47.14
C SER A 454 10.82 15.73 -46.07
N ARG A 455 10.23 15.98 -44.91
CA ARG A 455 10.06 14.99 -43.83
C ARG A 455 9.20 13.81 -44.29
N ALA A 456 8.02 14.08 -44.84
CA ALA A 456 7.14 13.04 -45.39
C ALA A 456 7.86 12.24 -46.52
N GLY A 457 8.60 12.92 -47.38
CA GLY A 457 9.40 12.29 -48.45
C GLY A 457 10.49 11.38 -47.94
N ASN A 458 11.17 11.73 -46.85
CA ASN A 458 12.21 10.89 -46.28
C ASN A 458 11.65 9.61 -45.63
N VAL A 459 10.47 9.69 -44.99
CA VAL A 459 9.77 8.48 -44.51
C VAL A 459 9.30 7.61 -45.66
N LEU A 460 8.77 8.21 -46.75
CA LEU A 460 8.44 7.48 -47.99
C LEU A 460 9.65 6.73 -48.51
N SER A 461 10.79 7.42 -48.65
CA SER A 461 12.03 6.86 -49.15
C SER A 461 12.52 5.67 -48.30
N TYR A 462 12.36 5.76 -46.98
CA TYR A 462 12.68 4.66 -46.08
C TYR A 462 11.81 3.42 -46.38
N LEU A 463 10.47 3.59 -46.46
CA LEU A 463 9.57 2.47 -46.75
C LEU A 463 9.80 1.84 -48.11
N LEU A 464 10.13 2.66 -49.15
CA LEU A 464 10.51 2.17 -50.46
C LEU A 464 11.81 1.35 -50.43
N SER A 465 12.80 1.80 -49.65
CA SER A 465 14.07 1.08 -49.48
C SER A 465 13.90 -0.29 -48.83
N LYS A 466 12.82 -0.48 -48.07
CA LYS A 466 12.43 -1.75 -47.43
C LYS A 466 11.53 -2.62 -48.32
N GLY A 467 11.28 -2.21 -49.54
CA GLY A 467 10.55 -3.02 -50.53
C GLY A 467 9.04 -2.81 -50.55
N VAL A 468 8.49 -1.79 -49.89
CA VAL A 468 7.09 -1.47 -50.03
C VAL A 468 6.79 -0.92 -51.41
N ASN A 469 5.76 -1.42 -52.10
CA ASN A 469 5.39 -1.02 -53.44
C ASN A 469 5.00 0.47 -53.51
N SER A 470 5.64 1.21 -54.43
CA SER A 470 5.44 2.65 -54.63
C SER A 470 4.00 3.03 -54.98
N GLY A 471 3.25 2.16 -55.65
CA GLY A 471 1.82 2.39 -55.95
C GLY A 471 0.88 2.37 -54.74
N ARG A 472 1.42 2.05 -53.58
CA ARG A 472 0.68 1.99 -52.29
C ARG A 472 1.04 3.14 -51.35
N LEU A 473 2.01 3.99 -51.74
CA LEU A 473 2.57 5.04 -50.92
C LEU A 473 2.43 6.39 -51.57
N SER A 474 2.07 7.42 -50.82
CA SER A 474 2.23 8.81 -51.21
C SER A 474 2.78 9.62 -50.04
N ALA A 475 3.36 10.79 -50.31
CA ALA A 475 3.85 11.68 -49.26
C ALA A 475 3.41 13.10 -49.55
N LYS A 476 2.96 13.82 -48.51
CA LYS A 476 2.52 15.21 -48.57
C LYS A 476 2.84 15.96 -47.30
N GLY A 477 3.41 17.14 -47.41
CA GLY A 477 3.55 18.07 -46.31
C GLY A 477 2.32 18.98 -46.22
N TYR A 478 1.94 19.28 -45.03
CA TYR A 478 0.84 20.18 -44.67
C TYR A 478 1.31 21.43 -43.92
N GLY A 479 2.64 21.59 -43.78
CA GLY A 479 3.18 22.73 -43.05
C GLY A 479 2.58 22.90 -41.67
N GLN A 480 2.24 24.14 -41.34
CA GLN A 480 1.60 24.54 -40.08
C GLN A 480 0.08 24.62 -40.17
N ASP A 481 -0.54 24.31 -41.34
CA ASP A 481 -1.94 24.60 -41.62
C ASP A 481 -2.94 23.66 -40.95
N GLN A 482 -2.45 22.53 -40.40
CA GLN A 482 -3.28 21.54 -39.72
C GLN A 482 -2.72 21.25 -38.30
N PRO A 483 -2.81 22.21 -37.39
CA PRO A 483 -2.37 21.98 -36.00
C PRO A 483 -3.28 20.97 -35.30
N LEU A 484 -2.67 20.11 -34.46
CA LEU A 484 -3.36 19.18 -33.59
C LEU A 484 -3.76 19.88 -32.28
N GLU A 485 -2.86 20.72 -31.78
CA GLU A 485 -3.00 21.48 -30.54
C GLU A 485 -2.67 22.97 -30.76
N SER A 486 -3.00 23.82 -29.77
CA SER A 486 -2.62 25.24 -29.84
C SER A 486 -1.09 25.40 -29.88
N ASN A 487 -0.59 26.26 -30.78
CA ASN A 487 0.81 26.62 -30.85
C ASN A 487 1.30 27.57 -29.75
N ASP A 488 0.44 28.00 -28.83
CA ASP A 488 0.78 28.94 -27.78
C ASP A 488 1.71 28.33 -26.70
N SER A 489 1.52 27.03 -26.43
CA SER A 489 2.36 26.30 -25.48
C SER A 489 3.50 25.54 -26.17
N ALA A 490 4.56 25.23 -25.42
CA ALA A 490 5.67 24.41 -25.91
C ALA A 490 5.21 22.97 -26.22
N GLU A 491 4.32 22.44 -25.40
CA GLU A 491 3.72 21.12 -25.54
C GLU A 491 2.86 21.04 -26.79
N GLY A 492 2.02 22.05 -27.05
CA GLY A 492 1.19 22.09 -28.26
C GLY A 492 2.04 22.17 -29.53
N ARG A 493 3.09 23.01 -29.54
CA ARG A 493 4.06 23.02 -30.65
C ARG A 493 4.74 21.69 -30.85
N GLN A 494 5.11 20.98 -29.76
CA GLN A 494 5.69 19.65 -29.86
C GLN A 494 4.71 18.65 -30.47
N ALA A 495 3.43 18.67 -30.08
CA ALA A 495 2.38 17.84 -30.66
C ALA A 495 2.16 18.12 -32.16
N ASN A 496 2.32 19.39 -32.58
CA ASN A 496 2.15 19.80 -33.98
C ASN A 496 3.33 19.34 -34.87
N ARG A 497 4.54 19.19 -34.34
CA ARG A 497 5.71 18.63 -35.07
C ARG A 497 5.60 17.11 -35.17
N ARG A 498 4.78 16.62 -36.08
CA ARG A 498 4.45 15.20 -36.20
C ARG A 498 4.46 14.69 -37.64
N THR A 499 4.50 13.38 -37.76
CA THR A 499 4.23 12.65 -39.00
C THR A 499 3.01 11.75 -38.75
N GLU A 500 2.06 11.75 -39.67
CA GLU A 500 0.88 10.90 -39.64
C GLU A 500 0.90 9.89 -40.80
N LEU A 501 0.35 8.72 -40.56
CA LEU A 501 -0.05 7.76 -41.58
C LEU A 501 -1.53 7.98 -41.84
N ARG A 502 -1.89 8.37 -43.07
CA ARG A 502 -3.29 8.52 -43.51
C ARG A 502 -3.68 7.37 -44.40
N ILE A 503 -4.69 6.63 -44.03
CA ILE A 503 -5.16 5.49 -44.83
C ILE A 503 -6.06 6.03 -45.95
N ILE A 504 -5.63 5.74 -47.19
CA ILE A 504 -6.31 6.18 -48.42
C ILE A 504 -7.35 5.15 -48.86
N SER A 505 -6.99 3.86 -48.79
CA SER A 505 -7.89 2.75 -49.12
C SER A 505 -7.55 1.51 -48.31
N LYS A 506 -8.58 0.69 -48.05
CA LYS A 506 -8.52 -0.60 -47.33
C LYS A 506 -8.08 -1.71 -48.29
#